data_d500823d4ba2ca82a60071aa35e11f78
#
_entry.id   d500823d4ba2ca82a60071aa35e11f78
#
_cell.length_a   1.000
_cell.length_b   1.000
_cell.length_c   1.000
_cell.angle_alpha   90.00
_cell.angle_beta   90.00
_cell.angle_gamma   90.00
#
_symmetry.space_group_name_H-M   'P 1'
#
loop_
_entity.id
_entity.type
_entity.pdbx_description
1 polymer ?
#
loop_
_entity_poly.entity_id
_entity_poly.type
_entity_poly.pdbx_seq_one_letter_code
_entity_poly.pdbx_strand_id
1 'polypeptide(L)'
;VQSPTLSAGPDDTGCEDRVSDAVADVIAGARRRAVRDGDAQIDTAHLLHGLLESDPDVRDAFPGGLPQVIRLLGYLVQRAIGYGLRWSGGVEDSGAVPSEGSGLAGWSPAAAAALDTAVRRAASRGASRADGLDLLAAFVRDRECRAMEVLRRAGVAVAPLVSALEGEI
;
A
#
# COMPACT_ATOMS: atom_id res chain seq x y z
N VAL A 1 25.74 -15.68 32.19
CA VAL A 1 24.83 -14.57 31.90
C VAL A 1 24.29 -14.80 30.51
N GLN A 2 23.10 -15.38 30.42
CA GLN A 2 22.44 -15.54 29.12
C GLN A 2 21.72 -14.24 28.79
N SER A 3 22.15 -13.57 27.72
CA SER A 3 21.40 -12.47 27.14
C SER A 3 20.08 -13.02 26.61
N PRO A 4 18.93 -12.42 26.91
CA PRO A 4 17.70 -12.82 26.26
C PRO A 4 17.82 -12.47 24.77
N THR A 5 17.88 -13.46 23.94
CA THR A 5 17.59 -13.32 22.51
C THR A 5 16.17 -12.82 22.44
N LEU A 6 15.99 -11.55 22.06
CA LEU A 6 14.70 -11.06 21.63
C LEU A 6 14.33 -11.90 20.40
N SER A 7 13.54 -12.92 20.67
CA SER A 7 12.86 -13.67 19.62
C SER A 7 11.96 -12.67 18.91
N ALA A 8 12.35 -12.28 17.71
CA ALA A 8 11.43 -11.65 16.79
C ALA A 8 10.23 -12.58 16.69
N GLY A 9 9.04 -12.07 16.99
CA GLY A 9 7.82 -12.86 16.96
C GLY A 9 7.64 -13.45 15.55
N PRO A 10 6.99 -14.62 15.43
CA PRO A 10 6.84 -15.33 14.16
C PRO A 10 6.03 -14.60 13.10
N ASP A 11 5.50 -13.42 13.42
CA ASP A 11 4.53 -12.72 12.57
C ASP A 11 5.12 -11.71 11.58
N ASP A 12 6.33 -11.20 11.83
CA ASP A 12 6.98 -10.22 10.95
C ASP A 12 7.67 -10.88 9.74
N THR A 13 8.22 -12.06 9.94
CA THR A 13 8.85 -12.86 8.87
C THR A 13 7.84 -13.48 7.90
N GLY A 14 6.63 -13.76 8.35
CA GLY A 14 5.60 -14.41 7.53
C GLY A 14 5.02 -13.53 6.42
N CYS A 15 5.10 -12.23 6.56
CA CYS A 15 4.58 -11.31 5.54
C CYS A 15 5.59 -11.06 4.42
N GLU A 16 6.89 -10.97 4.76
CA GLU A 16 7.95 -10.73 3.77
C GLU A 16 8.11 -11.90 2.80
N ASP A 17 7.90 -13.13 3.25
CA ASP A 17 7.97 -14.33 2.41
C ASP A 17 6.81 -14.44 1.41
N ARG A 18 5.72 -13.69 1.63
CA ARG A 18 4.49 -13.74 0.83
C ARG A 18 4.37 -12.62 -0.19
N VAL A 19 5.31 -11.69 -0.21
CA VAL A 19 5.39 -10.58 -1.15
C VAL A 19 6.66 -10.65 -1.98
N SER A 20 6.64 -10.06 -3.18
CA SER A 20 7.84 -9.95 -4.02
C SER A 20 8.91 -9.07 -3.37
N ASP A 21 10.14 -9.22 -3.81
CA ASP A 21 11.25 -8.36 -3.33
C ASP A 21 10.96 -6.89 -3.60
N ALA A 22 10.36 -6.57 -4.74
CA ALA A 22 9.95 -5.20 -5.08
C ALA A 22 8.92 -4.66 -4.08
N VAL A 23 7.93 -5.45 -3.70
CA VAL A 23 6.94 -5.04 -2.69
C VAL A 23 7.57 -4.94 -1.30
N ALA A 24 8.49 -5.83 -0.94
CA ALA A 24 9.23 -5.72 0.32
C ALA A 24 10.01 -4.41 0.40
N ASP A 25 10.64 -3.97 -0.69
CA ASP A 25 11.32 -2.68 -0.77
C ASP A 25 10.35 -1.50 -0.64
N VAL A 26 9.17 -1.60 -1.24
CA VAL A 26 8.09 -0.61 -1.10
C VAL A 26 7.65 -0.48 0.37
N ILE A 27 7.48 -1.59 1.05
CA ILE A 27 7.12 -1.63 2.48
C ILE A 27 8.19 -0.96 3.33
N ALA A 28 9.45 -1.30 3.12
CA ALA A 28 10.57 -0.69 3.83
C ALA A 28 10.64 0.83 3.59
N GLY A 29 10.43 1.27 2.35
CA GLY A 29 10.37 2.69 1.99
C GLY A 29 9.18 3.41 2.63
N ALA A 30 8.02 2.78 2.66
CA ALA A 30 6.82 3.32 3.29
C ALA A 30 7.03 3.52 4.81
N ARG A 31 7.69 2.58 5.47
CA ARG A 31 8.02 2.67 6.89
C ARG A 31 8.95 3.86 7.17
N ARG A 32 10.01 4.02 6.36
CA ARG A 32 10.92 5.18 6.49
C ARG A 32 10.19 6.50 6.26
N ARG A 33 9.30 6.55 5.30
CA ARG A 33 8.50 7.72 4.98
C ARG A 33 7.55 8.09 6.12
N ALA A 34 6.84 7.12 6.68
CA ALA A 34 5.95 7.35 7.81
C ALA A 34 6.72 7.91 9.03
N VAL A 35 7.87 7.37 9.34
CA VAL A 35 8.74 7.87 10.43
C VAL A 35 9.20 9.30 10.15
N ARG A 36 9.67 9.58 8.93
CA ARG A 36 10.14 10.92 8.55
C ARG A 36 9.04 11.97 8.63
N ASP A 37 7.82 11.59 8.22
CA ASP A 37 6.68 12.51 8.18
C ASP A 37 5.99 12.64 9.55
N GLY A 38 6.43 11.88 10.55
CA GLY A 38 5.84 11.89 11.89
C GLY A 38 4.48 11.21 11.95
N ASP A 39 4.17 10.36 10.99
CA ASP A 39 2.92 9.61 10.95
C ASP A 39 2.95 8.44 11.93
N ALA A 40 1.86 8.25 12.67
CA ALA A 40 1.75 7.18 13.67
C ALA A 40 1.66 5.79 13.05
N GLN A 41 1.27 5.71 11.77
CA GLN A 41 1.02 4.46 11.08
C GLN A 41 1.51 4.51 9.63
N ILE A 42 1.88 3.34 9.10
CA ILE A 42 2.07 3.14 7.67
C ILE A 42 0.68 2.97 7.05
N ASP A 43 0.29 3.88 6.18
CA ASP A 43 -1.02 3.85 5.53
C ASP A 43 -0.93 3.44 4.05
N THR A 44 -2.08 3.27 3.41
CA THR A 44 -2.14 2.89 1.98
C THR A 44 -1.54 3.96 1.07
N ALA A 45 -1.58 5.23 1.45
CA ALA A 45 -0.97 6.30 0.67
C ALA A 45 0.56 6.24 0.71
N HIS A 46 1.18 5.86 1.84
CA HIS A 46 2.62 5.61 1.89
C HIS A 46 3.02 4.47 0.95
N LEU A 47 2.24 3.39 0.92
CA LEU A 47 2.47 2.25 0.03
C LEU A 47 2.29 2.62 -1.44
N LEU A 48 1.23 3.35 -1.77
CA LEU A 48 0.99 3.84 -3.14
C LEU A 48 2.14 4.71 -3.63
N HIS A 49 2.65 5.59 -2.78
CA HIS A 49 3.81 6.43 -3.10
C HIS A 49 5.02 5.59 -3.49
N GLY A 50 5.36 4.60 -2.68
CA GLY A 50 6.47 3.68 -2.96
C GLY A 50 6.28 2.89 -4.25
N LEU A 51 5.07 2.39 -4.52
CA LEU A 51 4.76 1.70 -5.77
C LEU A 51 4.97 2.59 -6.99
N LEU A 52 4.47 3.82 -6.96
CA LEU A 52 4.61 4.76 -8.07
C LEU A 52 6.06 5.18 -8.31
N GLU A 53 6.88 5.26 -7.28
CA GLU A 53 8.30 5.61 -7.42
C GLU A 53 9.15 4.47 -7.97
N SER A 54 8.86 3.23 -7.61
CA SER A 54 9.79 2.11 -7.81
C SER A 54 9.29 0.99 -8.72
N ASP A 55 8.00 0.92 -9.03
CA ASP A 55 7.44 -0.19 -9.80
C ASP A 55 6.95 0.26 -11.19
N PRO A 56 7.68 -0.07 -12.27
CA PRO A 56 7.29 0.29 -13.63
C PRO A 56 5.97 -0.33 -14.05
N ASP A 57 5.68 -1.57 -13.65
CA ASP A 57 4.43 -2.25 -14.03
C ASP A 57 3.21 -1.55 -13.43
N VAL A 58 3.35 -1.06 -12.20
CA VAL A 58 2.31 -0.24 -11.56
C VAL A 58 2.10 1.06 -12.32
N ARG A 59 3.17 1.76 -12.68
CA ARG A 59 3.06 3.00 -13.46
C ARG A 59 2.38 2.77 -14.81
N ASP A 60 2.71 1.69 -15.47
CA ASP A 60 2.17 1.35 -16.80
C ASP A 60 0.69 0.96 -16.75
N ALA A 61 0.18 0.57 -15.59
CA ALA A 61 -1.24 0.23 -15.41
C ALA A 61 -2.16 1.46 -15.44
N PHE A 62 -1.64 2.66 -15.25
CA PHE A 62 -2.44 3.88 -15.22
C PHE A 62 -2.85 4.32 -16.64
N PRO A 63 -4.16 4.40 -16.94
CA PRO A 63 -4.62 4.74 -18.30
C PRO A 63 -4.18 6.13 -18.79
N GLY A 64 -3.98 7.06 -17.86
CA GLY A 64 -3.50 8.42 -18.17
C GLY A 64 -1.99 8.52 -18.41
N GLY A 65 -1.26 7.42 -18.31
CA GLY A 65 0.17 7.35 -18.58
C GLY A 65 1.04 8.15 -17.61
N LEU A 66 2.25 8.46 -18.03
CA LEU A 66 3.24 9.16 -17.21
C LEU A 66 2.76 10.53 -16.68
N PRO A 67 2.04 11.39 -17.43
CA PRO A 67 1.52 12.64 -16.88
C PRO A 67 0.60 12.43 -15.67
N GLN A 68 -0.21 11.38 -15.68
CA GLN A 68 -1.09 11.03 -14.55
C GLN A 68 -0.28 10.57 -13.34
N VAL A 69 0.72 9.74 -13.54
CA VAL A 69 1.64 9.28 -12.48
C VAL A 69 2.37 10.46 -11.85
N ILE A 70 2.88 11.40 -12.64
CA ILE A 70 3.55 12.60 -12.14
C ILE A 70 2.60 13.44 -11.28
N ARG A 71 1.35 13.58 -11.70
CA ARG A 71 0.32 14.30 -10.92
C ARG A 71 0.04 13.62 -9.58
N LEU A 72 -0.07 12.30 -9.57
CA LEU A 72 -0.24 11.52 -8.35
C LEU A 72 0.92 11.68 -7.39
N LEU A 73 2.15 11.59 -7.90
CA LEU A 73 3.35 11.80 -7.09
C LEU A 73 3.40 13.22 -6.49
N GLY A 74 2.99 14.23 -7.27
CA GLY A 74 2.87 15.60 -6.79
C GLY A 74 1.89 15.73 -5.63
N TYR A 75 0.74 15.09 -5.69
CA TYR A 75 -0.25 15.04 -4.61
C TYR A 75 0.31 14.39 -3.34
N LEU A 76 1.00 13.28 -3.50
CA LEU A 76 1.58 12.53 -2.38
C LEU A 76 2.70 13.31 -1.69
N VAL A 77 3.52 14.01 -2.46
CA VAL A 77 4.58 14.89 -1.91
C VAL A 77 3.98 16.09 -1.18
N GLN A 78 2.97 16.74 -1.73
CA GLN A 78 2.28 17.86 -1.08
C GLN A 78 1.66 17.46 0.25
N ARG A 79 1.10 16.27 0.33
CA ARG A 79 0.58 15.69 1.56
C ARG A 79 1.69 15.57 2.62
N ALA A 80 2.85 15.06 2.24
CA ALA A 80 3.98 14.83 3.14
C ALA A 80 4.50 16.13 3.79
N ILE A 81 4.37 17.27 3.12
CA ILE A 81 4.78 18.58 3.64
C ILE A 81 3.64 19.40 4.28
N GLY A 82 2.48 18.77 4.48
CA GLY A 82 1.35 19.38 5.20
C GLY A 82 0.49 20.33 4.38
N TYR A 83 0.68 20.42 3.06
CA TYR A 83 -0.15 21.24 2.20
C TYR A 83 -1.36 20.44 1.67
N GLY A 84 -2.55 20.83 2.06
CA GLY A 84 -3.78 20.57 1.31
C GLY A 84 -4.61 19.33 1.69
N LEU A 85 -4.05 18.26 2.17
CA LEU A 85 -4.80 17.05 2.54
C LEU A 85 -4.63 16.75 4.03
N ARG A 86 -5.56 17.27 4.83
CA ARG A 86 -5.73 16.78 6.20
C ARG A 86 -6.71 15.62 6.15
N TRP A 87 -6.24 14.45 6.53
CA TRP A 87 -7.12 13.33 6.75
C TRP A 87 -8.01 13.61 7.96
N SER A 88 -9.30 13.52 7.80
CA SER A 88 -10.24 13.58 8.93
C SER A 88 -10.11 12.28 9.74
N GLY A 89 -9.49 12.36 10.90
CA GLY A 89 -9.23 11.22 11.78
C GLY A 89 -7.79 10.69 11.66
N GLY A 90 -7.17 10.39 12.80
CA GLY A 90 -5.76 9.99 12.89
C GLY A 90 -5.45 8.58 12.41
N VAL A 91 -6.45 7.74 12.14
CA VAL A 91 -6.30 6.33 11.78
C VAL A 91 -7.00 6.05 10.47
N GLU A 92 -6.29 5.44 9.55
CA GLU A 92 -6.89 4.93 8.32
C GLU A 92 -7.65 3.63 8.63
N ASP A 93 -8.97 3.71 8.57
CA ASP A 93 -9.87 2.58 8.78
C ASP A 93 -10.50 2.15 7.47
N SER A 94 -10.45 0.85 7.17
CA SER A 94 -11.07 0.26 5.97
C SER A 94 -12.48 -0.29 6.24
N GLY A 95 -13.01 -0.11 7.47
CA GLY A 95 -14.22 -0.80 7.88
C GLY A 95 -14.02 -2.32 8.08
N ALA A 96 -12.83 -2.82 7.84
CA ALA A 96 -12.48 -4.19 8.16
C ALA A 96 -12.35 -4.35 9.68
N VAL A 97 -12.98 -5.36 10.23
CA VAL A 97 -12.77 -5.73 11.64
C VAL A 97 -11.30 -6.08 11.80
N PRO A 98 -10.56 -5.42 12.74
CA PRO A 98 -9.17 -5.81 13.00
C PRO A 98 -9.17 -7.28 13.39
N SER A 99 -8.49 -8.12 12.62
CA SER A 99 -8.20 -9.47 13.09
C SER A 99 -7.21 -9.32 14.23
N GLU A 100 -7.64 -9.65 15.43
CA GLU A 100 -6.76 -9.75 16.57
C GLU A 100 -5.61 -10.70 16.19
N GLY A 101 -4.40 -10.18 16.11
CA GLY A 101 -3.21 -10.98 15.83
C GLY A 101 -2.44 -10.68 14.55
N SER A 102 -2.84 -9.73 13.72
CA SER A 102 -1.93 -9.25 12.66
C SER A 102 -0.89 -8.32 13.28
N GLY A 103 0.21 -8.91 13.73
CA GLY A 103 1.27 -8.25 14.48
C GLY A 103 2.15 -7.30 13.67
N LEU A 104 1.59 -6.60 12.69
CA LEU A 104 2.30 -5.53 11.98
C LEU A 104 2.18 -4.25 12.79
N ALA A 105 3.03 -4.14 13.84
CA ALA A 105 3.12 -2.93 14.63
C ALA A 105 3.41 -1.74 13.72
N GLY A 106 2.54 -0.73 13.76
CA GLY A 106 2.66 0.50 12.98
C GLY A 106 1.93 0.50 11.64
N TRP A 107 1.21 -0.55 11.28
CA TRP A 107 0.38 -0.57 10.07
C TRP A 107 -1.03 -0.04 10.36
N SER A 108 -1.59 0.75 9.44
CA SER A 108 -3.01 1.05 9.49
C SER A 108 -3.84 -0.22 9.21
N PRO A 109 -5.07 -0.33 9.75
CA PRO A 109 -5.94 -1.46 9.42
C PRO A 109 -6.18 -1.62 7.92
N ALA A 110 -6.34 -0.52 7.19
CA ALA A 110 -6.52 -0.54 5.74
C ALA A 110 -5.29 -1.06 5.01
N ALA A 111 -4.08 -0.66 5.41
CA ALA A 111 -2.83 -1.14 4.82
C ALA A 111 -2.61 -2.64 5.07
N ALA A 112 -2.87 -3.10 6.29
CA ALA A 112 -2.79 -4.51 6.63
C ALA A 112 -3.79 -5.35 5.82
N ALA A 113 -5.04 -4.89 5.69
CA ALA A 113 -6.07 -5.54 4.89
C ALA A 113 -5.70 -5.57 3.39
N ALA A 114 -5.09 -4.51 2.87
CA ALA A 114 -4.65 -4.44 1.48
C ALA A 114 -3.55 -5.47 1.18
N LEU A 115 -2.58 -5.64 2.07
CA LEU A 115 -1.54 -6.67 1.93
C LEU A 115 -2.12 -8.08 1.94
N ASP A 116 -3.04 -8.36 2.86
CA ASP A 116 -3.70 -9.65 2.91
C ASP A 116 -4.50 -9.93 1.63
N THR A 117 -5.22 -8.94 1.12
CA THR A 117 -5.95 -9.03 -0.15
C THR A 117 -5.00 -9.25 -1.33
N ALA A 118 -3.88 -8.55 -1.37
CA ALA A 118 -2.87 -8.72 -2.41
C ALA A 118 -2.30 -10.15 -2.43
N VAL A 119 -1.99 -10.70 -1.27
CA VAL A 119 -1.50 -12.08 -1.13
C VAL A 119 -2.55 -13.09 -1.61
N ARG A 120 -3.81 -12.93 -1.23
CA ARG A 120 -4.89 -13.79 -1.70
C ARG A 120 -5.10 -13.69 -3.21
N ARG A 121 -5.01 -12.49 -3.78
CA ARG A 121 -5.10 -12.30 -5.24
C ARG A 121 -3.97 -13.02 -5.96
N ALA A 122 -2.75 -12.91 -5.48
CA ALA A 122 -1.60 -13.63 -6.03
C ALA A 122 -1.82 -15.15 -5.99
N ALA A 123 -2.27 -15.68 -4.86
CA ALA A 123 -2.57 -17.10 -4.70
C ALA A 123 -3.66 -17.57 -5.66
N SER A 124 -4.69 -16.77 -5.90
CA SER A 124 -5.79 -17.14 -6.81
C SER A 124 -5.35 -17.25 -8.27
N ARG A 125 -4.29 -16.56 -8.68
CA ARG A 125 -3.69 -16.69 -10.01
C ARG A 125 -2.48 -17.64 -10.06
N GLY A 126 -2.26 -18.40 -9.00
CA GLY A 126 -1.18 -19.39 -8.91
C GLY A 126 0.20 -18.82 -8.63
N ALA A 127 0.30 -17.55 -8.26
CA ALA A 127 1.57 -16.93 -7.87
C ALA A 127 1.90 -17.21 -6.41
N SER A 128 3.19 -17.46 -6.12
CA SER A 128 3.65 -17.72 -4.76
C SER A 128 3.79 -16.44 -3.92
N ARG A 129 3.92 -15.29 -4.57
CA ARG A 129 4.14 -13.99 -3.93
C ARG A 129 3.30 -12.90 -4.59
N ALA A 130 2.80 -11.97 -3.76
CA ALA A 130 2.09 -10.80 -4.24
C ALA A 130 3.08 -9.78 -4.84
N ASP A 131 2.75 -9.26 -6.01
CA ASP A 131 3.50 -8.17 -6.65
C ASP A 131 2.84 -6.81 -6.48
N GLY A 132 3.43 -5.77 -7.06
CA GLY A 132 2.91 -4.40 -6.96
C GLY A 132 1.52 -4.24 -7.57
N LEU A 133 1.20 -4.94 -8.64
CA LEU A 133 -0.14 -4.91 -9.26
C LEU A 133 -1.19 -5.56 -8.36
N ASP A 134 -0.84 -6.62 -7.64
CA ASP A 134 -1.72 -7.22 -6.65
C ASP A 134 -2.07 -6.23 -5.54
N LEU A 135 -1.07 -5.46 -5.09
CA LEU A 135 -1.27 -4.45 -4.06
C LEU A 135 -2.11 -3.27 -4.57
N LEU A 136 -1.83 -2.78 -5.76
CA LEU A 136 -2.64 -1.74 -6.39
C LEU A 136 -4.10 -2.18 -6.57
N ALA A 137 -4.32 -3.42 -7.00
CA ALA A 137 -5.66 -4.00 -7.11
C ALA A 137 -6.39 -4.05 -5.77
N ALA A 138 -5.67 -4.32 -4.68
CA ALA A 138 -6.25 -4.28 -3.34
C ALA A 138 -6.70 -2.87 -2.95
N PHE A 139 -5.92 -1.83 -3.29
CA PHE A 139 -6.30 -0.44 -3.02
C PHE A 139 -7.59 -0.04 -3.74
N VAL A 140 -7.72 -0.37 -5.01
CA VAL A 140 -8.90 0.02 -5.79
C VAL A 140 -10.18 -0.71 -5.39
N ARG A 141 -10.08 -1.78 -4.63
CA ARG A 141 -11.22 -2.48 -4.03
C ARG A 141 -11.71 -1.86 -2.73
N ASP A 142 -10.85 -1.18 -2.01
CA ASP A 142 -11.19 -0.50 -0.76
C ASP A 142 -11.49 0.97 -1.04
N ARG A 143 -12.77 1.31 -1.15
CA ARG A 143 -13.21 2.67 -1.48
C ARG A 143 -12.92 3.70 -0.41
N GLU A 144 -12.67 3.25 0.82
CA GLU A 144 -12.47 4.11 1.98
C GLU A 144 -10.98 4.34 2.30
N CYS A 145 -10.06 3.64 1.62
CA CYS A 145 -8.64 3.80 1.91
C CYS A 145 -8.07 5.12 1.37
N ARG A 146 -7.00 5.58 1.99
CA ARG A 146 -6.33 6.83 1.61
C ARG A 146 -5.74 6.80 0.21
N ALA A 147 -5.25 5.65 -0.24
CA ALA A 147 -4.78 5.48 -1.61
C ALA A 147 -5.90 5.82 -2.62
N MET A 148 -7.12 5.31 -2.39
CA MET A 148 -8.26 5.62 -3.24
C MET A 148 -8.65 7.09 -3.19
N GLU A 149 -8.56 7.72 -2.04
CA GLU A 149 -8.83 9.15 -1.93
C GLU A 149 -7.82 9.98 -2.75
N VAL A 150 -6.54 9.61 -2.69
CA VAL A 150 -5.51 10.25 -3.51
C VAL A 150 -5.79 10.07 -5.01
N LEU A 151 -6.16 8.86 -5.44
CA LEU A 151 -6.51 8.59 -6.83
C LEU A 151 -7.67 9.46 -7.30
N ARG A 152 -8.74 9.57 -6.52
CA ARG A 152 -9.91 10.41 -6.85
C ARG A 152 -9.54 11.88 -6.94
N ARG A 153 -8.80 12.40 -5.96
CA ARG A 153 -8.40 13.83 -5.92
C ARG A 153 -7.45 14.21 -7.05
N ALA A 154 -6.62 13.28 -7.48
CA ALA A 154 -5.76 13.46 -8.64
C ALA A 154 -6.50 13.32 -9.99
N GLY A 155 -7.79 13.00 -9.97
CA GLY A 155 -8.61 12.88 -11.16
C GLY A 155 -8.43 11.56 -11.91
N VAL A 156 -7.95 10.51 -11.25
CA VAL A 156 -7.81 9.18 -11.86
C VAL A 156 -9.18 8.55 -12.03
N ALA A 157 -9.51 8.14 -13.25
CA ALA A 157 -10.70 7.35 -13.54
C ALA A 157 -10.49 5.92 -13.03
N VAL A 158 -11.24 5.53 -12.00
CA VAL A 158 -11.02 4.24 -11.32
C VAL A 158 -11.48 3.06 -12.19
N ALA A 159 -12.58 3.19 -12.92
CA ALA A 159 -13.11 2.10 -13.73
C ALA A 159 -12.13 1.62 -14.83
N PRO A 160 -11.49 2.50 -15.62
CA PRO A 160 -10.45 2.07 -16.56
C PRO A 160 -9.24 1.44 -15.88
N LEU A 161 -8.85 1.92 -14.69
CA LEU A 161 -7.75 1.35 -13.93
C LEU A 161 -8.08 -0.07 -13.46
N VAL A 162 -9.29 -0.28 -12.94
CA VAL A 162 -9.77 -1.63 -12.54
C VAL A 162 -9.76 -2.56 -13.75
N SER A 163 -10.25 -2.11 -14.89
CA SER A 163 -10.25 -2.91 -16.12
C SER A 163 -8.84 -3.30 -16.56
N ALA A 164 -7.88 -2.39 -16.45
CA ALA A 164 -6.47 -2.67 -16.76
C ALA A 164 -5.89 -3.73 -15.82
N LEU A 165 -6.23 -3.67 -14.53
CA LEU A 165 -5.75 -4.62 -13.53
C LEU A 165 -6.42 -6.01 -13.65
N GLU A 166 -7.66 -6.07 -14.09
CA GLU A 166 -8.39 -7.32 -14.30
C GLU A 166 -8.09 -7.97 -15.64
N GLY A 167 -7.70 -7.20 -16.64
CA GLY A 167 -7.38 -7.68 -17.98
C GLY A 167 -6.02 -8.38 -18.10
N GLU A 168 -5.23 -8.40 -17.06
CA GLU A 168 -3.91 -9.06 -16.99
C GLU A 168 -3.97 -10.46 -16.35
N ILE A 169 -5.10 -11.11 -16.44
CA ILE A 169 -5.24 -12.51 -16.00
C ILE A 169 -4.94 -13.43 -17.19
#